data_6e352d98f9ed09958bf1e610829194bf
#
_entry.id   6e352d98f9ed09958bf1e610829194bf
#
_cell.length_a   1.000
_cell.length_b   1.000
_cell.length_c   1.000
_cell.angle_alpha   90.00
_cell.angle_beta   90.00
_cell.angle_gamma   90.00
#
_symmetry.space_group_name_H-M   'P 1'
#
loop_
_entity.id
_entity.type
_entity.pdbx_description
1 polymer ?
#
loop_
_entity_poly.entity_id
_entity_poly.type
_entity_poly.pdbx_seq_one_letter_code
_entity_poly.pdbx_strand_id
1 'polypeptide(L)'
;VVLRFGWSGDLAWVYPVTVVEDSPACVALYLAEDTPIKRPVGTDGSPVPRSRSHEPRAAGPWQPSDARWVNTSVLWHARPGAAHAIGLFWQGPARQFLGWYGNLQAPLQRTAFGFDSADHALDVVVAPDRTWNWKDEDEFASAQQRGVF
;
A
#
# COMPACT_ATOMS: atom_id res chain seq x y z
N VAL A 1 -2.51 11.41 10.55
CA VAL A 1 -3.50 10.32 10.40
C VAL A 1 -2.79 9.03 10.03
N VAL A 2 -3.51 7.91 9.98
CA VAL A 2 -2.96 6.64 9.53
C VAL A 2 -3.66 6.18 8.24
N LEU A 3 -2.87 5.63 7.31
CA LEU A 3 -3.35 4.83 6.20
C LEU A 3 -3.13 3.36 6.56
N ARG A 4 -4.20 2.55 6.50
CA ARG A 4 -4.12 1.14 6.84
C ARG A 4 -4.53 0.31 5.64
N PHE A 5 -3.68 -0.66 5.32
CA PHE A 5 -4.03 -1.70 4.36
C PHE A 5 -4.34 -2.98 5.10
N GLY A 6 -5.49 -3.54 4.80
CA GLY A 6 -5.95 -4.78 5.38
C GLY A 6 -6.67 -5.63 4.36
N TRP A 7 -7.10 -6.80 4.79
CA TRP A 7 -7.94 -7.70 4.02
C TRP A 7 -9.02 -8.28 4.93
N SER A 8 -10.27 -8.26 4.50
CA SER A 8 -11.40 -8.83 5.26
C SER A 8 -11.51 -8.36 6.72
N GLY A 9 -11.13 -7.10 7.00
CA GLY A 9 -11.17 -6.53 8.35
C GLY A 9 -9.89 -6.75 9.18
N ASP A 10 -8.92 -7.48 8.66
CA ASP A 10 -7.63 -7.67 9.30
C ASP A 10 -6.63 -6.59 8.87
N LEU A 11 -6.06 -5.90 9.86
CA LEU A 11 -5.02 -4.90 9.61
C LEU A 11 -3.70 -5.60 9.31
N ALA A 12 -3.17 -5.41 8.10
CA ALA A 12 -1.88 -5.94 7.72
C ALA A 12 -0.77 -4.86 7.86
N TRP A 13 -0.97 -3.70 7.27
CA TRP A 13 0.00 -2.61 7.24
C TRP A 13 -0.59 -1.35 7.83
N VAL A 14 0.22 -0.57 8.55
CA VAL A 14 -0.17 0.72 9.12
C VAL A 14 0.91 1.75 8.83
N TYR A 15 0.54 2.78 8.10
CA TYR A 15 1.41 3.87 7.68
C TYR A 15 0.93 5.19 8.31
N PRO A 16 1.67 5.78 9.27
CA PRO A 16 1.46 7.16 9.64
C PRO A 16 1.73 8.07 8.45
N VAL A 17 0.76 8.86 8.04
CA VAL A 17 0.84 9.74 6.87
C VAL A 17 0.44 11.16 7.19
N THR A 18 0.98 12.11 6.45
CA THR A 18 0.54 13.51 6.46
C THR A 18 -0.56 13.70 5.41
N VAL A 19 -1.70 14.25 5.81
CA VAL A 19 -2.74 14.65 4.87
C VAL A 19 -2.29 15.92 4.18
N VAL A 20 -2.10 15.88 2.87
CA VAL A 20 -1.77 17.03 2.02
C VAL A 20 -3.04 17.66 1.47
N GLU A 21 -4.00 16.83 1.06
CA GLU A 21 -5.33 17.24 0.64
C GLU A 21 -6.36 16.22 1.10
N ASP A 22 -7.53 16.71 1.49
CA ASP A 22 -8.69 15.90 1.80
C ASP A 22 -9.96 16.65 1.38
N SER A 23 -10.37 16.45 0.13
CA SER A 23 -11.49 17.10 -0.50
C SER A 23 -12.46 16.08 -1.10
N PRO A 24 -13.66 16.49 -1.52
CA PRO A 24 -14.56 15.62 -2.29
C PRO A 24 -13.98 15.12 -3.61
N ALA A 25 -12.99 15.80 -4.16
CA ALA A 25 -12.35 15.47 -5.44
C ALA A 25 -11.10 14.61 -5.29
N CYS A 26 -10.38 14.75 -4.16
CA CYS A 26 -9.06 14.17 -3.99
C CYS A 26 -8.74 13.89 -2.51
N VAL A 27 -8.04 12.79 -2.28
CA VAL A 27 -7.29 12.52 -1.05
C VAL A 27 -5.82 12.40 -1.42
N ALA A 28 -4.97 13.28 -0.89
CA ALA A 28 -3.53 13.23 -1.07
C ALA A 28 -2.83 12.99 0.27
N LEU A 29 -2.07 11.90 0.36
CA LEU A 29 -1.42 11.43 1.59
C LEU A 29 0.08 11.29 1.36
N TYR A 30 0.88 11.94 2.19
CA TYR A 30 2.34 11.89 2.10
C TYR A 30 2.93 10.97 3.17
N LEU A 31 3.76 10.02 2.73
CA LEU A 31 4.56 9.14 3.57
C LEU A 31 6.04 9.47 3.36
N ALA A 32 6.68 9.96 4.41
CA ALA A 32 8.10 10.32 4.36
C ALA A 32 8.98 9.08 4.49
N GLU A 33 10.17 9.15 3.88
CA GLU A 33 11.24 8.20 4.17
C GLU A 33 11.54 8.17 5.69
N ASP A 34 11.94 7.00 6.18
CA ASP A 34 12.25 6.70 7.58
C ASP A 34 11.06 6.79 8.56
N THR A 35 9.84 6.93 8.07
CA THR A 35 8.64 6.90 8.92
C THR A 35 8.50 5.54 9.61
N PRO A 36 8.32 5.50 10.96
CA PRO A 36 7.97 4.27 11.66
C PRO A 36 6.62 3.74 11.17
N ILE A 37 6.56 2.47 10.83
CA ILE A 37 5.36 1.79 10.33
C ILE A 37 5.09 0.49 11.11
N LYS A 38 3.92 -0.09 10.93
CA LYS A 38 3.65 -1.48 11.32
C LYS A 38 3.49 -2.34 10.08
N ARG A 39 4.07 -3.53 10.12
CA ARG A 39 3.91 -4.56 9.09
C ARG A 39 3.45 -5.88 9.72
N PRO A 40 2.76 -6.74 8.95
CA PRO A 40 2.41 -8.07 9.43
C PRO A 40 3.66 -8.97 9.48
N VAL A 41 3.73 -9.77 10.53
CA VAL A 41 4.67 -10.90 10.65
C VAL A 41 3.93 -12.11 11.18
N GLY A 42 4.46 -13.32 10.99
CA GLY A 42 3.95 -14.52 11.64
C GLY A 42 4.07 -14.40 13.16
N THR A 43 3.36 -15.23 13.90
CA THR A 43 3.42 -15.28 15.39
C THR A 43 4.80 -15.67 15.91
N ASP A 44 5.60 -16.33 15.09
CA ASP A 44 7.00 -16.64 15.34
C ASP A 44 7.97 -15.49 14.96
N GLY A 45 7.43 -14.36 14.47
CA GLY A 45 8.20 -13.22 13.99
C GLY A 45 8.73 -13.36 12.56
N SER A 46 8.44 -14.47 11.87
CA SER A 46 8.87 -14.66 10.48
C SER A 46 8.17 -13.67 9.53
N PRO A 47 8.86 -13.22 8.46
CA PRO A 47 8.21 -12.39 7.44
C PRO A 47 7.04 -13.14 6.79
N VAL A 48 5.92 -12.45 6.60
CA VAL A 48 4.83 -12.98 5.78
C VAL A 48 5.30 -12.99 4.32
N PRO A 49 5.29 -14.14 3.63
CA PRO A 49 5.63 -14.20 2.22
C PRO A 49 4.72 -13.27 1.40
N ARG A 50 5.27 -12.57 0.40
CA ARG A 50 4.47 -11.67 -0.46
C ARG A 50 3.30 -12.40 -1.12
N SER A 51 3.53 -13.64 -1.60
CA SER A 51 2.49 -14.50 -2.16
C SER A 51 1.31 -14.80 -1.19
N ARG A 52 1.48 -14.52 0.10
CA ARG A 52 0.46 -14.71 1.14
C ARG A 52 -0.02 -13.40 1.77
N SER A 53 0.54 -12.25 1.37
CA SER A 53 0.17 -10.94 1.94
C SER A 53 -1.28 -10.54 1.65
N HIS A 54 -1.87 -11.15 0.63
CA HIS A 54 -3.26 -10.94 0.21
C HIS A 54 -4.21 -12.06 0.69
N GLU A 55 -3.70 -13.05 1.42
CA GLU A 55 -4.54 -14.10 1.97
C GLU A 55 -5.28 -13.61 3.23
N PRO A 56 -6.57 -13.93 3.37
CA PRO A 56 -7.29 -13.70 4.63
C PRO A 56 -6.68 -14.54 5.76
N ARG A 57 -7.04 -14.25 7.00
CA ARG A 57 -6.58 -14.95 8.24
C ARG A 57 -6.53 -16.47 8.18
N ALA A 58 -7.23 -17.11 7.23
CA ALA A 58 -7.13 -18.55 7.01
C ALA A 58 -5.69 -19.04 6.77
N ALA A 59 -4.77 -18.15 6.42
CA ALA A 59 -3.36 -18.45 6.18
C ALA A 59 -2.49 -18.50 7.45
N GLY A 60 -3.04 -18.23 8.62
CA GLY A 60 -2.36 -18.30 9.92
C GLY A 60 -2.43 -17.00 10.72
N PRO A 61 -2.20 -17.05 12.02
CA PRO A 61 -2.24 -15.88 12.87
C PRO A 61 -1.06 -14.96 12.56
N TRP A 62 -1.36 -13.67 12.39
CA TRP A 62 -0.39 -12.60 12.14
C TRP A 62 -0.36 -11.67 13.34
N GLN A 63 0.78 -11.03 13.54
CA GLN A 63 0.91 -9.97 14.53
C GLN A 63 1.60 -8.74 13.92
N PRO A 64 1.27 -7.51 14.38
CA PRO A 64 1.95 -6.32 13.92
C PRO A 64 3.37 -6.27 14.49
N SER A 65 4.34 -5.92 13.66
CA SER A 65 5.74 -5.70 14.04
C SER A 65 6.19 -4.32 13.62
N ASP A 66 7.09 -3.73 14.42
CA ASP A 66 7.71 -2.46 14.09
C ASP A 66 8.63 -2.59 12.88
N ALA A 67 8.55 -1.60 11.99
CA ALA A 67 9.40 -1.45 10.81
C ALA A 67 9.56 0.02 10.47
N ARG A 68 10.33 0.32 9.43
CA ARG A 68 10.46 1.66 8.86
C ARG A 68 10.17 1.61 7.37
N TRP A 69 9.56 2.68 6.87
CA TRP A 69 9.45 2.95 5.46
C TRP A 69 10.79 3.48 4.96
N VAL A 70 11.52 2.72 4.16
CA VAL A 70 12.89 3.02 3.79
C VAL A 70 13.04 3.31 2.30
N ASN A 71 14.11 4.02 1.96
CA ASN A 71 14.61 4.31 0.61
C ASN A 71 13.77 5.30 -0.22
N THR A 72 12.54 5.60 0.15
CA THR A 72 11.69 6.49 -0.64
C THR A 72 10.76 7.33 0.21
N SER A 73 10.36 8.48 -0.32
CA SER A 73 9.15 9.17 0.10
C SER A 73 8.09 9.00 -0.99
N VAL A 74 6.81 8.99 -0.62
CA VAL A 74 5.72 8.86 -1.58
C VAL A 74 4.57 9.81 -1.26
N LEU A 75 4.00 10.41 -2.31
CA LEU A 75 2.73 11.12 -2.28
C LEU A 75 1.67 10.24 -2.98
N TRP A 76 0.78 9.69 -2.18
CA TRP A 76 -0.39 8.96 -2.68
C TRP A 76 -1.49 9.93 -3.05
N HIS A 77 -2.01 9.80 -4.25
CA HIS A 77 -3.17 10.53 -4.75
C HIS A 77 -4.28 9.55 -5.09
N ALA A 78 -5.42 9.67 -4.44
CA ALA A 78 -6.59 8.84 -4.68
C ALA A 78 -7.82 9.71 -4.92
N ARG A 79 -8.67 9.32 -5.86
CA ARG A 79 -10.00 9.90 -6.03
C ARG A 79 -10.98 9.12 -5.13
N PRO A 80 -11.85 9.80 -4.37
CA PRO A 80 -12.88 9.12 -3.59
C PRO A 80 -13.70 8.15 -4.46
N GLY A 81 -13.85 6.91 -4.00
CA GLY A 81 -14.56 5.85 -4.72
C GLY A 81 -13.76 5.15 -5.83
N ALA A 82 -12.57 5.61 -6.19
CA ALA A 82 -11.73 4.94 -7.17
C ALA A 82 -11.05 3.68 -6.59
N ALA A 83 -11.02 2.61 -7.37
CA ALA A 83 -10.36 1.35 -7.00
C ALA A 83 -8.86 1.35 -7.32
N HIS A 84 -8.22 2.50 -7.17
CA HIS A 84 -6.78 2.67 -7.33
C HIS A 84 -6.30 3.95 -6.64
N ALA A 85 -4.99 4.00 -6.37
CA ALA A 85 -4.29 5.23 -6.03
C ALA A 85 -3.01 5.35 -6.87
N ILE A 86 -2.56 6.59 -7.10
CA ILE A 86 -1.32 6.87 -7.80
C ILE A 86 -0.30 7.38 -6.78
N GLY A 87 0.80 6.65 -6.62
CA GLY A 87 1.95 7.06 -5.83
C GLY A 87 2.98 7.78 -6.69
N LEU A 88 3.41 8.96 -6.27
CA LEU A 88 4.57 9.65 -6.81
C LEU A 88 5.74 9.37 -5.87
N PHE A 89 6.82 8.78 -6.38
CA PHE A 89 7.95 8.33 -5.57
C PHE A 89 9.19 9.18 -5.77
N TRP A 90 9.87 9.47 -4.66
CA TRP A 90 11.17 10.17 -4.64
C TRP A 90 12.15 9.44 -3.73
N GLN A 91 13.43 9.57 -4.04
CA GLN A 91 14.52 8.96 -3.30
C GLN A 91 15.58 9.98 -2.90
N GLY A 92 16.13 9.77 -1.71
CA GLY A 92 17.30 10.45 -1.18
C GLY A 92 17.11 11.96 -0.90
N PRO A 93 18.17 12.62 -0.36
CA PRO A 93 18.10 14.02 0.05
C PRO A 93 17.83 15.00 -1.10
N ALA A 94 18.29 14.66 -2.31
CA ALA A 94 18.04 15.45 -3.52
C ALA A 94 16.62 15.30 -4.07
N ARG A 95 15.77 14.45 -3.45
CA ARG A 95 14.40 14.14 -3.90
C ARG A 95 14.34 13.76 -5.38
N GLN A 96 15.25 12.86 -5.79
CA GLN A 96 15.23 12.34 -7.14
C GLN A 96 13.88 11.66 -7.42
N PHE A 97 13.16 12.12 -8.42
CA PHE A 97 11.91 11.51 -8.84
C PHE A 97 12.17 10.14 -9.49
N LEU A 98 11.48 9.13 -9.00
CA LEU A 98 11.63 7.75 -9.47
C LEU A 98 10.54 7.34 -10.46
N GLY A 99 9.40 8.02 -10.44
CA GLY A 99 8.26 7.69 -11.31
C GLY A 99 6.95 7.60 -10.54
N TRP A 100 5.97 7.02 -11.21
CA TRP A 100 4.62 6.81 -10.68
C TRP A 100 4.39 5.33 -10.41
N TYR A 101 3.52 5.07 -9.45
CA TYR A 101 3.09 3.74 -9.07
C TYR A 101 1.57 3.71 -9.00
N GLY A 102 0.94 2.98 -9.92
CA GLY A 102 -0.50 2.76 -9.89
C GLY A 102 -0.81 1.54 -9.03
N ASN A 103 -1.28 1.79 -7.81
CA ASN A 103 -1.69 0.73 -6.89
C ASN A 103 -3.15 0.40 -7.12
N LEU A 104 -3.48 -0.81 -7.56
CA LEU A 104 -4.85 -1.29 -7.61
C LEU A 104 -5.26 -1.71 -6.20
N GLN A 105 -6.33 -1.12 -5.70
CA GLN A 105 -6.76 -1.27 -4.32
C GLN A 105 -8.26 -1.03 -4.17
N ALA A 106 -8.83 -1.49 -3.07
CA ALA A 106 -10.19 -1.08 -2.72
C ALA A 106 -10.26 0.45 -2.55
N PRO A 107 -11.40 1.09 -2.85
CA PRO A 107 -11.58 2.51 -2.59
C PRO A 107 -11.26 2.86 -1.12
N LEU A 108 -10.58 4.00 -0.91
CA LEU A 108 -10.28 4.48 0.43
C LEU A 108 -11.56 4.65 1.25
N GLN A 109 -11.60 4.03 2.42
CA GLN A 109 -12.67 4.16 3.41
C GLN A 109 -12.22 5.10 4.53
N ARG A 110 -12.99 6.15 4.82
CA ARG A 110 -12.69 7.05 5.94
C ARG A 110 -12.99 6.36 7.27
N THR A 111 -12.10 6.56 8.23
CA THR A 111 -12.23 6.06 9.60
C THR A 111 -11.96 7.18 10.60
N ALA A 112 -12.19 6.93 11.89
CA ALA A 112 -11.87 7.88 12.96
C ALA A 112 -10.35 8.22 13.04
N PHE A 113 -9.48 7.40 12.47
CA PHE A 113 -8.02 7.55 12.57
C PHE A 113 -7.36 7.94 11.24
N GLY A 114 -8.10 7.93 10.14
CA GLY A 114 -7.59 8.20 8.80
C GLY A 114 -8.30 7.38 7.72
N PHE A 115 -7.58 6.50 7.03
CA PHE A 115 -8.11 5.79 5.87
C PHE A 115 -7.75 4.31 5.91
N ASP A 116 -8.69 3.48 5.47
CA ASP A 116 -8.50 2.05 5.25
C ASP A 116 -8.62 1.73 3.75
N SER A 117 -7.88 0.74 3.31
CA SER A 117 -7.97 0.15 1.97
C SER A 117 -7.55 -1.33 2.01
N ALA A 118 -7.71 -2.01 0.90
CA ALA A 118 -7.19 -3.35 0.66
C ALA A 118 -6.44 -3.38 -0.67
N ASP A 119 -5.25 -3.96 -0.66
CA ASP A 119 -4.40 -4.12 -1.82
C ASP A 119 -4.98 -5.24 -2.73
N HIS A 120 -4.98 -5.04 -4.05
CA HIS A 120 -5.43 -6.01 -5.03
C HIS A 120 -4.28 -6.71 -5.78
N ALA A 121 -3.06 -6.64 -5.24
CA ALA A 121 -1.86 -7.32 -5.72
C ALA A 121 -1.30 -6.86 -7.07
N LEU A 122 -2.11 -6.42 -8.00
CA LEU A 122 -1.66 -6.01 -9.32
C LEU A 122 -1.38 -4.50 -9.36
N ASP A 123 -0.17 -4.14 -9.79
CA ASP A 123 0.30 -2.77 -9.83
C ASP A 123 0.86 -2.37 -11.20
N VAL A 124 0.94 -1.08 -11.44
CA VAL A 124 1.60 -0.50 -12.63
C VAL A 124 2.73 0.41 -12.17
N VAL A 125 3.92 0.18 -12.68
CA VAL A 125 5.07 1.06 -12.47
C VAL A 125 5.32 1.85 -13.75
N VAL A 126 5.43 3.18 -13.63
CA VAL A 126 5.71 4.09 -14.73
C VAL A 126 6.98 4.86 -14.41
N ALA A 127 8.02 4.69 -15.23
CA ALA A 127 9.29 5.39 -15.09
C ALA A 127 9.18 6.87 -15.53
N PRO A 128 10.15 7.75 -15.18
CA PRO A 128 10.14 9.16 -15.58
C PRO A 128 10.10 9.40 -17.09
N ASP A 129 10.64 8.48 -17.90
CA ASP A 129 10.59 8.49 -19.35
C ASP A 129 9.25 8.01 -19.94
N ARG A 130 8.28 7.66 -19.05
CA ARG A 130 6.94 7.15 -19.35
C ARG A 130 6.91 5.72 -19.90
N THR A 131 8.00 4.99 -19.87
CA THR A 131 7.93 3.53 -20.02
C THR A 131 7.21 2.94 -18.81
N TRP A 132 6.44 1.88 -19.04
CA TRP A 132 5.66 1.28 -17.96
C TRP A 132 5.67 -0.24 -18.03
N ASN A 133 5.44 -0.88 -16.88
CA ASN A 133 5.33 -2.32 -16.75
C ASN A 133 4.29 -2.67 -15.69
N TRP A 134 3.64 -3.81 -15.88
CA TRP A 134 2.93 -4.45 -14.79
C TRP A 134 3.91 -4.92 -13.72
N LYS A 135 3.43 -4.97 -12.51
CA LYS A 135 4.18 -5.46 -11.36
C LYS A 135 3.28 -6.40 -10.56
N ASP A 136 3.90 -7.46 -10.01
CA ASP A 136 3.25 -8.45 -9.16
C ASP A 136 2.15 -9.28 -9.90
N GLU A 137 2.26 -9.47 -11.23
CA GLU A 137 1.34 -10.26 -12.06
C GLU A 137 1.22 -11.71 -11.56
N ASP A 138 2.33 -12.31 -11.11
CA ASP A 138 2.35 -13.68 -10.59
C ASP A 138 1.56 -13.77 -9.26
N GLU A 139 1.65 -12.74 -8.41
CA GLU A 139 0.90 -12.66 -7.16
C GLU A 139 -0.60 -12.54 -7.45
N PHE A 140 -0.96 -11.71 -8.41
CA PHE A 140 -2.35 -11.54 -8.85
C PHE A 140 -2.92 -12.83 -9.44
N ALA A 141 -2.21 -13.48 -10.37
CA ALA A 141 -2.62 -14.75 -10.96
C ALA A 141 -2.82 -15.85 -9.89
N SER A 142 -1.89 -15.90 -8.92
CA SER A 142 -1.99 -16.83 -7.79
C SER A 142 -3.20 -16.54 -6.89
N ALA A 143 -3.50 -15.26 -6.63
CA ALA A 143 -4.67 -14.85 -5.84
C ALA A 143 -5.98 -15.21 -6.56
N GLN A 144 -6.07 -15.00 -7.88
CA GLN A 144 -7.23 -15.42 -8.69
C GLN A 144 -7.46 -16.93 -8.64
N GLN A 145 -6.40 -17.74 -8.79
CA GLN A 145 -6.51 -19.21 -8.73
C GLN A 145 -7.04 -19.69 -7.37
N ARG A 146 -6.80 -18.92 -6.31
CA ARG A 146 -7.28 -19.21 -4.96
C ARG A 146 -8.65 -18.62 -4.64
N GLY A 147 -9.27 -17.90 -5.58
CA GLY A 147 -10.56 -17.25 -5.39
C GLY A 147 -10.54 -16.08 -4.40
N VAL A 148 -9.42 -15.36 -4.34
CA VAL A 148 -9.27 -14.17 -3.50
C VAL A 148 -9.91 -12.96 -4.16
N PHE A 149 -9.95 -12.93 -5.51
CA PHE A 149 -10.57 -11.91 -6.35
C PHE A 149 -11.59 -12.54 -7.30
#